data_ade8573c348a71562dc619215db0703b
#
_entry.id   ade8573c348a71562dc619215db0703b
#
_cell.length_a   1.000
_cell.length_b   1.000
_cell.length_c   1.000
_cell.angle_alpha   90.00
_cell.angle_beta   90.00
_cell.angle_gamma   90.00
#
_symmetry.space_group_name_H-M   'P 1'
#
loop_
_entity.id
_entity.type
_entity.pdbx_description
1 polymer ?
#
loop_
_entity_poly.entity_id
_entity_poly.type
_entity_poly.pdbx_seq_one_letter_code
_entity_poly.pdbx_strand_id
1 'polypeptide(L)'
;YNCELVNVTRNWSRYLTENNLQVKDLLRDNTHPNRNGNWLMAQLLGRHIQVNTLYPSDWYKMVRSYYVNTASDVNADNPIRFIGEPWKIENGVACGEKGKLRLDFEGSRVDIVAGILPPGKKRGSARIFIDGKPVSQNKSLYTITRPSAGPGTWFPLVRRIEHKSALIPETWTLKVTAVNSDSTVWSFDVYGSKTGFDGSGTSDRSFVSKSGRVVIQMEDFMFAKIKAVFKNVTKPGFEATWKVEPLFVDIYKSPIIEDEKVVYKTTIVQGLTNSAHTLEIVPIGDGLVPIEAIEVHQPPLK
;
A
#
# COMPACT_ATOMS: atom_id res chain seq x y z
N TYR A 1 10.92 14.74 -4.01
CA TYR A 1 10.67 14.21 -2.67
C TYR A 1 11.51 15.04 -1.70
N ASN A 2 10.88 15.72 -0.77
CA ASN A 2 11.58 16.53 0.24
C ASN A 2 12.08 15.61 1.38
N CYS A 3 12.99 14.69 1.02
CA CYS A 3 13.55 13.70 1.94
C CYS A 3 14.95 14.12 2.38
N GLU A 4 15.24 13.90 3.64
CA GLU A 4 16.58 14.07 4.17
C GLU A 4 17.48 12.91 3.77
N LEU A 5 18.70 13.20 3.33
CA LEU A 5 19.71 12.20 2.95
C LEU A 5 20.75 12.05 4.05
N VAL A 6 20.79 10.90 4.70
CA VAL A 6 21.90 10.53 5.57
C VAL A 6 22.98 9.82 4.77
N ASN A 7 24.08 10.49 4.49
CA ASN A 7 25.20 9.89 3.73
C ASN A 7 26.05 8.99 4.63
N VAL A 8 25.52 7.80 4.95
CA VAL A 8 26.22 6.80 5.77
C VAL A 8 27.50 6.34 5.09
N THR A 9 27.51 6.15 3.77
CA THR A 9 28.67 5.64 3.03
C THR A 9 29.89 6.54 3.18
N ARG A 10 29.71 7.86 3.07
CA ARG A 10 30.82 8.83 3.24
C ARG A 10 31.37 8.76 4.66
N ASN A 11 30.52 8.76 5.65
CA ASN A 11 30.94 8.73 7.05
C ASN A 11 31.56 7.38 7.44
N TRP A 12 31.06 6.28 6.87
CA TRP A 12 31.64 4.95 7.02
C TRP A 12 33.05 4.89 6.47
N SER A 13 33.29 5.37 5.23
CA SER A 13 34.61 5.39 4.61
C SER A 13 35.60 6.25 5.39
N ARG A 14 35.15 7.41 5.91
CA ARG A 14 35.95 8.26 6.75
C ARG A 14 36.35 7.55 8.06
N TYR A 15 35.43 6.87 8.71
CA TYR A 15 35.69 6.10 9.93
C TYR A 15 36.74 5.00 9.71
N LEU A 16 36.66 4.27 8.58
CA LEU A 16 37.67 3.28 8.22
C LEU A 16 39.05 3.92 8.09
N THR A 17 39.16 5.04 7.36
CA THR A 17 40.43 5.74 7.16
C THR A 17 41.02 6.28 8.46
N GLU A 18 40.20 6.96 9.27
CA GLU A 18 40.64 7.59 10.55
C GLU A 18 41.08 6.54 11.59
N ASN A 19 40.54 5.32 11.52
CA ASN A 19 40.85 4.25 12.46
C ASN A 19 41.77 3.17 11.86
N ASN A 20 42.34 3.39 10.65
CA ASN A 20 43.20 2.45 9.93
C ASN A 20 42.57 1.05 9.80
N LEU A 21 41.26 0.99 9.51
CA LEU A 21 40.51 -0.25 9.35
C LEU A 21 40.32 -0.61 7.88
N GLN A 22 40.20 -1.91 7.63
CA GLN A 22 39.81 -2.44 6.32
C GLN A 22 38.28 -2.64 6.25
N VAL A 23 37.72 -2.65 5.06
CA VAL A 23 36.26 -2.90 4.85
C VAL A 23 35.83 -4.20 5.51
N LYS A 24 36.65 -5.26 5.43
CA LYS A 24 36.39 -6.59 6.04
C LYS A 24 36.27 -6.55 7.57
N ASP A 25 36.83 -5.53 8.24
CA ASP A 25 36.78 -5.46 9.72
C ASP A 25 35.38 -5.08 10.21
N LEU A 26 34.57 -4.50 9.33
CA LEU A 26 33.20 -4.10 9.62
C LEU A 26 32.14 -4.92 8.87
N LEU A 27 32.55 -5.80 7.95
CA LEU A 27 31.65 -6.70 7.23
C LEU A 27 31.89 -8.15 7.62
N ARG A 28 30.82 -8.97 7.67
CA ARG A 28 30.92 -10.43 7.84
C ARG A 28 31.15 -11.14 6.50
N ASP A 29 30.75 -10.48 5.41
CA ASP A 29 30.96 -10.88 4.02
C ASP A 29 31.16 -9.62 3.17
N ASN A 30 31.15 -9.72 1.85
CA ASN A 30 31.39 -8.56 0.98
C ASN A 30 30.26 -7.52 0.97
N THR A 31 29.16 -7.75 1.71
CA THR A 31 27.95 -6.92 1.61
C THR A 31 27.35 -6.61 2.98
N HIS A 32 27.30 -7.58 3.89
CA HIS A 32 26.54 -7.45 5.13
C HIS A 32 27.43 -7.01 6.31
N PRO A 33 27.05 -5.98 7.04
CA PRO A 33 27.76 -5.56 8.23
C PRO A 33 27.84 -6.69 9.28
N ASN A 34 28.99 -6.79 9.93
CA ASN A 34 29.14 -7.58 11.15
C ASN A 34 28.61 -6.77 12.37
N ARG A 35 28.80 -7.26 13.59
CA ARG A 35 28.32 -6.60 14.81
C ARG A 35 28.87 -5.16 14.93
N ASN A 36 30.16 -4.95 14.66
CA ASN A 36 30.81 -3.65 14.74
C ASN A 36 30.33 -2.71 13.64
N GLY A 37 30.13 -3.23 12.41
CA GLY A 37 29.57 -2.48 11.29
C GLY A 37 28.13 -2.05 11.56
N ASN A 38 27.30 -2.91 12.11
CA ASN A 38 25.94 -2.56 12.53
C ASN A 38 25.94 -1.49 13.63
N TRP A 39 26.84 -1.62 14.61
CA TRP A 39 27.00 -0.60 15.65
C TRP A 39 27.41 0.76 15.05
N LEU A 40 28.42 0.78 14.18
CA LEU A 40 28.84 2.02 13.51
C LEU A 40 27.68 2.64 12.71
N MET A 41 26.94 1.83 11.95
CA MET A 41 25.78 2.31 11.19
C MET A 41 24.75 2.93 12.10
N ALA A 42 24.42 2.28 13.23
CA ALA A 42 23.49 2.82 14.21
C ALA A 42 23.97 4.16 14.80
N GLN A 43 25.27 4.29 15.09
CA GLN A 43 25.83 5.56 15.60
C GLN A 43 25.76 6.68 14.55
N LEU A 44 26.07 6.38 13.27
CA LEU A 44 26.01 7.36 12.18
C LEU A 44 24.58 7.84 11.92
N LEU A 45 23.60 6.92 11.97
CA LEU A 45 22.19 7.25 11.85
C LEU A 45 21.69 8.01 13.08
N GLY A 46 22.03 7.54 14.29
CA GLY A 46 21.59 8.14 15.55
C GLY A 46 22.04 9.58 15.74
N ARG A 47 23.24 9.94 15.27
CA ARG A 47 23.73 11.33 15.26
C ARG A 47 22.90 12.25 14.38
N HIS A 48 22.23 11.69 13.39
CA HIS A 48 21.44 12.44 12.41
C HIS A 48 19.97 12.54 12.84
N ILE A 49 19.47 11.54 13.54
CA ILE A 49 18.10 11.55 14.08
C ILE A 49 18.08 12.50 15.28
N GLN A 50 17.55 13.69 15.05
CA GLN A 50 17.37 14.73 16.09
C GLN A 50 15.90 15.11 16.17
N VAL A 51 15.46 15.49 17.36
CA VAL A 51 14.13 16.07 17.55
C VAL A 51 14.11 17.41 16.79
N ASN A 52 13.31 17.50 15.74
CA ASN A 52 13.14 18.76 15.04
C ASN A 52 12.19 19.68 15.84
N THR A 53 12.75 20.58 16.62
CA THR A 53 11.98 21.54 17.42
C THR A 53 11.25 22.60 16.58
N LEU A 54 11.60 22.73 15.30
CA LEU A 54 10.91 23.60 14.35
C LEU A 54 9.69 22.92 13.72
N TYR A 55 9.54 21.61 13.91
CA TYR A 55 8.31 20.93 13.50
C TYR A 55 7.18 21.41 14.41
N PRO A 56 6.04 21.82 13.83
CA PRO A 56 4.87 22.14 14.65
C PRO A 56 4.63 20.97 15.59
N SER A 57 4.36 21.24 16.86
CA SER A 57 4.08 20.23 17.91
C SER A 57 2.83 19.36 17.63
N ASP A 58 2.31 19.44 16.42
CA ASP A 58 1.05 18.88 15.96
C ASP A 58 1.20 17.53 15.26
N TRP A 59 2.33 16.81 15.43
CA TRP A 59 2.50 15.47 14.90
C TRP A 59 1.39 14.51 15.33
N TYR A 60 0.79 14.71 16.50
CA TYR A 60 -0.36 13.94 16.97
C TYR A 60 -1.65 14.24 16.19
N LYS A 61 -1.70 15.36 15.44
CA LYS A 61 -2.80 15.68 14.53
C LYS A 61 -2.69 14.94 13.19
N MET A 62 -1.63 14.18 12.95
CA MET A 62 -1.50 13.32 11.76
C MET A 62 -2.54 12.21 11.72
N VAL A 63 -3.11 11.85 12.88
CA VAL A 63 -4.29 10.98 12.97
C VAL A 63 -5.38 11.76 13.69
N ARG A 64 -6.47 12.02 12.99
CA ARG A 64 -7.64 12.72 13.53
C ARG A 64 -8.78 11.72 13.69
N SER A 65 -9.30 11.62 14.91
CA SER A 65 -10.47 10.79 15.21
C SER A 65 -11.72 11.66 15.24
N TYR A 66 -12.67 11.37 14.39
CA TYR A 66 -13.97 12.01 14.32
C TYR A 66 -15.01 11.08 14.94
N TYR A 67 -15.39 11.38 16.17
CA TYR A 67 -16.39 10.60 16.91
C TYR A 67 -17.81 10.94 16.47
N VAL A 68 -18.64 9.94 16.25
CA VAL A 68 -20.01 10.13 15.75
C VAL A 68 -20.93 10.76 16.78
N ASN A 69 -20.65 10.63 18.08
CA ASN A 69 -21.44 11.22 19.16
C ASN A 69 -21.43 12.76 19.19
N THR A 70 -20.44 13.38 18.52
CA THR A 70 -20.34 14.84 18.40
C THR A 70 -20.97 15.37 17.11
N ALA A 71 -21.46 14.48 16.24
CA ALA A 71 -22.02 14.84 14.93
C ALA A 71 -23.40 15.52 15.00
N SER A 72 -24.09 15.46 16.15
CA SER A 72 -25.42 16.10 16.35
C SER A 72 -25.34 17.60 16.67
N ASP A 73 -24.17 18.07 17.13
CA ASP A 73 -23.95 19.49 17.34
C ASP A 73 -23.36 20.08 16.06
N VAL A 74 -23.96 21.15 15.56
CA VAL A 74 -23.50 21.93 14.39
C VAL A 74 -22.21 22.69 14.78
N ASN A 75 -21.31 22.02 15.50
CA ASN A 75 -19.99 22.53 15.82
C ASN A 75 -19.10 22.43 14.59
N ALA A 76 -18.53 23.56 14.22
CA ALA A 76 -17.64 23.69 13.06
C ALA A 76 -16.44 22.71 13.04
N ASP A 77 -16.16 22.04 14.16
CA ASP A 77 -15.02 21.13 14.34
C ASP A 77 -15.33 19.65 14.01
N ASN A 78 -16.60 19.24 13.88
CA ASN A 78 -16.94 17.88 13.45
C ASN A 78 -17.57 17.86 12.06
N PRO A 79 -16.82 17.44 11.05
CA PRO A 79 -17.30 17.43 9.67
C PRO A 79 -18.20 16.23 9.33
N ILE A 80 -18.54 15.35 10.29
CA ILE A 80 -19.48 14.23 10.08
C ILE A 80 -20.89 14.77 9.94
N ARG A 81 -21.59 14.31 8.90
CA ARG A 81 -23.00 14.62 8.64
C ARG A 81 -23.76 13.37 8.25
N PHE A 82 -25.01 13.26 8.73
CA PHE A 82 -25.94 12.23 8.31
C PHE A 82 -26.91 12.83 7.28
N ILE A 83 -27.07 12.17 6.13
CA ILE A 83 -27.88 12.66 5.01
C ILE A 83 -28.93 11.61 4.64
N GLY A 84 -30.18 12.05 4.44
CA GLY A 84 -31.30 11.17 4.16
C GLY A 84 -31.95 10.64 5.47
N GLU A 85 -32.25 9.34 5.54
CA GLU A 85 -32.78 8.74 6.74
C GLU A 85 -31.77 8.84 7.90
N PRO A 86 -32.21 9.27 9.10
CA PRO A 86 -31.30 9.54 10.21
C PRO A 86 -30.70 8.24 10.77
N TRP A 87 -29.41 8.30 11.09
CA TRP A 87 -28.74 7.29 11.89
C TRP A 87 -29.08 7.51 13.36
N LYS A 88 -29.28 6.43 14.10
CA LYS A 88 -29.49 6.50 15.54
C LYS A 88 -28.15 6.51 16.26
N ILE A 89 -27.97 7.47 17.17
CA ILE A 89 -26.77 7.57 18.00
C ILE A 89 -27.17 7.15 19.42
N GLU A 90 -26.57 6.06 19.89
CA GLU A 90 -26.76 5.53 21.23
C GLU A 90 -25.42 5.10 21.81
N ASN A 91 -25.10 5.48 23.05
CA ASN A 91 -23.87 5.13 23.75
C ASN A 91 -22.58 5.42 22.95
N GLY A 92 -22.53 6.52 22.21
CA GLY A 92 -21.39 6.91 21.41
C GLY A 92 -21.24 6.20 20.06
N VAL A 93 -22.21 5.36 19.68
CA VAL A 93 -22.22 4.62 18.42
C VAL A 93 -23.37 5.09 17.53
N ALA A 94 -23.06 5.43 16.29
CA ALA A 94 -24.06 5.69 15.26
C ALA A 94 -24.39 4.38 14.50
N CYS A 95 -25.65 4.02 14.48
CA CYS A 95 -26.15 2.85 13.76
C CYS A 95 -27.07 3.28 12.62
N GLY A 96 -26.68 2.95 11.38
CA GLY A 96 -27.47 3.24 10.17
C GLY A 96 -27.80 1.99 9.39
N GLU A 97 -29.00 1.91 8.84
CA GLU A 97 -29.46 0.88 7.90
C GLU A 97 -29.75 1.49 6.53
N LYS A 98 -30.06 2.77 6.51
CA LYS A 98 -30.36 3.59 5.34
C LYS A 98 -29.73 4.98 5.48
N GLY A 99 -29.96 5.85 4.48
CA GLY A 99 -29.31 7.14 4.44
C GLY A 99 -27.81 7.00 4.18
N LYS A 100 -27.02 8.01 4.51
CA LYS A 100 -25.56 7.96 4.41
C LYS A 100 -24.88 8.81 5.47
N LEU A 101 -23.71 8.37 5.89
CA LEU A 101 -22.76 9.17 6.65
C LEU A 101 -21.79 9.81 5.65
N ARG A 102 -21.59 11.11 5.78
CA ARG A 102 -20.62 11.90 4.99
C ARG A 102 -19.59 12.53 5.92
N LEU A 103 -18.32 12.50 5.49
CA LEU A 103 -17.20 13.17 6.13
C LEU A 103 -16.38 13.91 5.09
N ASP A 104 -16.23 15.22 5.24
CA ASP A 104 -15.25 16.00 4.47
C ASP A 104 -13.94 16.02 5.26
N PHE A 105 -12.81 15.61 4.65
CA PHE A 105 -11.53 15.43 5.34
C PHE A 105 -10.34 15.79 4.47
N GLU A 106 -9.18 16.00 5.11
CA GLU A 106 -7.88 16.10 4.42
C GLU A 106 -6.98 14.98 4.93
N GLY A 107 -6.45 14.16 4.03
CA GLY A 107 -5.58 13.03 4.38
C GLY A 107 -5.52 11.96 3.30
N SER A 108 -4.72 10.92 3.55
CA SER A 108 -4.41 9.88 2.56
C SER A 108 -4.91 8.47 2.92
N ARG A 109 -5.42 8.28 4.15
CA ARG A 109 -5.98 7.02 4.63
C ARG A 109 -7.14 7.27 5.56
N VAL A 110 -8.14 6.39 5.49
CA VAL A 110 -9.31 6.41 6.38
C VAL A 110 -9.55 5.03 6.95
N ASP A 111 -9.71 4.99 8.27
CA ASP A 111 -10.08 3.80 9.03
C ASP A 111 -11.46 4.03 9.66
N ILE A 112 -12.32 3.01 9.66
CA ILE A 112 -13.56 2.98 10.45
C ILE A 112 -13.27 2.28 11.78
N VAL A 113 -13.59 2.94 12.88
CA VAL A 113 -13.67 2.33 14.20
C VAL A 113 -15.10 1.78 14.37
N ALA A 114 -15.18 0.45 14.52
CA ALA A 114 -16.46 -0.21 14.63
C ALA A 114 -17.09 0.04 16.01
N GLY A 115 -18.40 0.32 16.02
CA GLY A 115 -19.17 0.41 17.25
C GLY A 115 -19.80 -0.91 17.67
N ILE A 116 -20.21 -1.00 18.91
CA ILE A 116 -20.95 -2.15 19.47
C ILE A 116 -22.36 -2.12 18.92
N LEU A 117 -22.78 -3.24 18.33
CA LEU A 117 -24.15 -3.38 17.82
C LEU A 117 -25.14 -3.61 18.99
N PRO A 118 -26.27 -2.92 19.01
CA PRO A 118 -27.30 -3.18 20.02
C PRO A 118 -27.75 -4.65 20.04
N PRO A 119 -28.06 -5.22 21.21
CA PRO A 119 -28.46 -6.63 21.34
C PRO A 119 -29.63 -7.00 20.44
N GLY A 120 -29.58 -8.18 19.84
CA GLY A 120 -30.64 -8.71 18.97
C GLY A 120 -30.74 -8.07 17.59
N LYS A 121 -29.83 -7.15 17.23
CA LYS A 121 -29.79 -6.53 15.90
C LYS A 121 -28.85 -7.30 14.97
N LYS A 122 -29.18 -7.26 13.68
CA LYS A 122 -28.34 -7.85 12.61
C LYS A 122 -27.29 -6.84 12.15
N ARG A 123 -26.05 -7.30 12.00
CA ARG A 123 -24.96 -6.51 11.40
C ARG A 123 -25.19 -6.33 9.92
N GLY A 124 -24.97 -5.11 9.46
CA GLY A 124 -25.07 -4.73 8.08
C GLY A 124 -23.72 -4.43 7.43
N SER A 125 -23.84 -4.08 6.18
CA SER A 125 -22.72 -3.69 5.31
C SER A 125 -23.00 -2.31 4.69
N ALA A 126 -21.93 -1.61 4.28
CA ALA A 126 -22.03 -0.32 3.62
C ALA A 126 -21.12 -0.23 2.40
N ARG A 127 -21.57 0.45 1.35
CA ARG A 127 -20.73 0.85 0.23
C ARG A 127 -19.92 2.08 0.59
N ILE A 128 -18.67 2.11 0.14
CA ILE A 128 -17.73 3.20 0.36
C ILE A 128 -17.55 4.00 -0.93
N PHE A 129 -17.69 5.32 -0.81
CA PHE A 129 -17.45 6.26 -1.89
C PHE A 129 -16.42 7.30 -1.46
N ILE A 130 -15.52 7.66 -2.36
CA ILE A 130 -14.59 8.78 -2.21
C ILE A 130 -14.84 9.74 -3.37
N ASP A 131 -15.03 11.02 -3.04
CA ASP A 131 -15.30 12.10 -4.00
C ASP A 131 -16.48 11.78 -4.94
N GLY A 132 -17.53 11.17 -4.37
CA GLY A 132 -18.76 10.79 -5.07
C GLY A 132 -18.64 9.59 -6.00
N LYS A 133 -17.51 8.87 -6.00
CA LYS A 133 -17.27 7.69 -6.84
C LYS A 133 -16.99 6.45 -5.97
N PRO A 134 -17.43 5.24 -6.40
CA PRO A 134 -16.97 4.00 -5.77
C PRO A 134 -15.45 3.95 -5.70
N VAL A 135 -14.89 3.48 -4.59
CA VAL A 135 -13.44 3.52 -4.34
C VAL A 135 -12.67 2.74 -5.41
N SER A 136 -13.25 1.64 -5.91
CA SER A 136 -12.69 0.82 -7.00
C SER A 136 -12.48 1.55 -8.34
N GLN A 137 -13.13 2.69 -8.55
CA GLN A 137 -12.91 3.50 -9.75
C GLN A 137 -11.68 4.39 -9.67
N ASN A 138 -11.05 4.51 -8.51
CA ASN A 138 -9.84 5.29 -8.33
C ASN A 138 -8.61 4.45 -8.71
N LYS A 139 -8.00 4.77 -9.85
CA LYS A 139 -6.86 4.04 -10.42
C LYS A 139 -5.62 4.05 -9.54
N SER A 140 -5.45 5.06 -8.69
CA SER A 140 -4.29 5.18 -7.79
C SER A 140 -4.37 4.27 -6.56
N LEU A 141 -5.54 3.69 -6.29
CA LEU A 141 -5.79 2.85 -5.13
C LEU A 141 -5.55 1.36 -5.37
N TYR A 142 -4.65 1.03 -6.27
CA TYR A 142 -4.19 -0.33 -6.50
C TYR A 142 -2.69 -0.40 -6.32
N THR A 143 -2.21 -1.47 -5.72
CA THR A 143 -0.79 -1.77 -5.62
C THR A 143 -0.45 -3.00 -6.46
N ILE A 144 0.73 -2.98 -7.04
CA ILE A 144 1.32 -4.13 -7.73
C ILE A 144 2.40 -4.68 -6.83
N THR A 145 2.26 -5.93 -6.38
CA THR A 145 3.27 -6.55 -5.53
C THR A 145 4.57 -6.76 -6.30
N ARG A 146 5.67 -6.84 -5.58
CA ARG A 146 6.96 -7.19 -6.19
C ARG A 146 6.84 -8.52 -6.94
N PRO A 147 7.25 -8.59 -8.22
CA PRO A 147 7.32 -9.84 -8.94
C PRO A 147 8.21 -10.88 -8.26
N SER A 148 7.86 -12.15 -8.40
CA SER A 148 8.61 -13.26 -7.83
C SER A 148 10.06 -13.30 -8.35
N ALA A 149 10.93 -13.92 -7.56
CA ALA A 149 12.34 -14.04 -7.90
C ALA A 149 12.56 -14.89 -9.15
N GLY A 150 13.62 -14.59 -9.88
CA GLY A 150 14.12 -15.43 -10.95
C GLY A 150 14.80 -16.71 -10.42
N PRO A 151 15.16 -17.64 -11.30
CA PRO A 151 15.69 -18.93 -10.89
C PRO A 151 17.04 -18.79 -10.15
N GLY A 152 17.12 -19.43 -8.97
CA GLY A 152 18.34 -19.46 -8.16
C GLY A 152 18.84 -18.10 -7.64
N THR A 153 17.93 -17.15 -7.49
CA THR A 153 18.26 -15.80 -7.04
C THR A 153 17.12 -15.20 -6.19
N TRP A 154 17.42 -14.14 -5.46
CA TRP A 154 16.44 -13.28 -4.80
C TRP A 154 16.03 -12.07 -5.66
N PHE A 155 16.68 -11.84 -6.82
CA PHE A 155 16.26 -10.79 -7.74
C PHE A 155 14.93 -11.14 -8.40
N PRO A 156 14.00 -10.17 -8.53
CA PRO A 156 12.78 -10.40 -9.32
C PRO A 156 13.14 -10.62 -10.78
N LEU A 157 12.36 -11.43 -11.50
CA LEU A 157 12.55 -11.62 -12.94
C LEU A 157 12.20 -10.35 -13.73
N VAL A 158 11.24 -9.57 -13.22
CA VAL A 158 10.88 -8.24 -13.71
C VAL A 158 10.98 -7.27 -12.55
N ARG A 159 11.71 -6.18 -12.70
CA ARG A 159 11.99 -5.22 -11.63
C ARG A 159 10.78 -4.35 -11.31
N ARG A 160 10.09 -3.85 -12.35
CA ARG A 160 8.94 -2.95 -12.24
C ARG A 160 7.88 -3.28 -13.27
N ILE A 161 6.64 -3.11 -12.88
CA ILE A 161 5.47 -3.27 -13.74
C ILE A 161 4.65 -1.99 -13.65
N GLU A 162 4.31 -1.44 -14.79
CA GLU A 162 3.46 -0.27 -14.96
C GLU A 162 2.13 -0.67 -15.62
N HIS A 163 1.19 0.25 -15.71
CA HIS A 163 -0.08 0.04 -16.41
C HIS A 163 -0.56 1.32 -17.09
N LYS A 164 -1.28 1.16 -18.22
CA LYS A 164 -1.94 2.24 -18.96
C LYS A 164 -3.46 2.20 -18.78
N SER A 165 -4.01 1.05 -18.45
CA SER A 165 -5.45 0.83 -18.24
C SER A 165 -5.77 0.60 -16.77
N ALA A 166 -7.06 0.64 -16.42
CA ALA A 166 -7.53 0.35 -15.07
C ALA A 166 -7.16 -1.07 -14.65
N LEU A 167 -6.64 -1.21 -13.43
CA LEU A 167 -6.26 -2.48 -12.85
C LEU A 167 -7.49 -3.26 -12.36
N ILE A 168 -7.35 -4.58 -12.32
CA ILE A 168 -8.30 -5.53 -11.72
C ILE A 168 -7.53 -6.36 -10.70
N PRO A 169 -8.05 -6.56 -9.49
CA PRO A 169 -7.41 -7.42 -8.48
C PRO A 169 -7.32 -8.86 -8.97
N GLU A 170 -6.12 -9.28 -9.32
CA GLU A 170 -5.81 -10.62 -9.80
C GLU A 170 -4.32 -10.95 -9.67
N THR A 171 -3.98 -12.22 -9.81
CA THR A 171 -2.59 -12.66 -9.93
C THR A 171 -2.20 -12.69 -11.41
N TRP A 172 -1.09 -12.08 -11.73
CA TRP A 172 -0.47 -12.11 -13.05
C TRP A 172 0.66 -13.12 -13.09
N THR A 173 0.83 -13.76 -14.23
CA THR A 173 1.92 -14.70 -14.49
C THR A 173 2.59 -14.31 -15.81
N LEU A 174 3.91 -14.12 -15.77
CA LEU A 174 4.77 -14.08 -16.95
C LEU A 174 5.40 -15.47 -17.08
N LYS A 175 5.10 -16.18 -18.16
CA LYS A 175 5.62 -17.52 -18.46
C LYS A 175 6.63 -17.45 -19.59
N VAL A 176 7.85 -17.87 -19.33
CA VAL A 176 8.91 -17.95 -20.36
C VAL A 176 8.57 -19.08 -21.32
N THR A 177 8.50 -18.77 -22.61
CA THR A 177 8.15 -19.72 -23.68
C THR A 177 9.37 -20.19 -24.47
N ALA A 178 10.36 -19.29 -24.66
CA ALA A 178 11.59 -19.62 -25.38
C ALA A 178 12.76 -18.77 -24.87
N VAL A 179 13.98 -19.22 -25.19
CA VAL A 179 15.22 -18.47 -25.07
C VAL A 179 16.05 -18.72 -26.33
N ASN A 180 16.64 -17.68 -26.87
CA ASN A 180 17.50 -17.82 -28.06
C ASN A 180 18.81 -18.55 -27.71
N SER A 181 19.56 -19.00 -28.72
CA SER A 181 20.73 -19.89 -28.58
C SER A 181 21.85 -19.30 -27.71
N ASP A 182 22.06 -18.00 -27.75
CA ASP A 182 23.09 -17.28 -26.96
C ASP A 182 22.58 -16.80 -25.59
N SER A 183 21.31 -17.05 -25.29
CA SER A 183 20.63 -16.65 -24.05
C SER A 183 20.74 -15.13 -23.79
N THR A 184 20.41 -14.35 -24.79
CA THR A 184 20.35 -12.87 -24.73
C THR A 184 18.91 -12.35 -24.83
N VAL A 185 17.99 -13.12 -25.44
CA VAL A 185 16.59 -12.75 -25.63
C VAL A 185 15.68 -13.89 -25.14
N TRP A 186 14.71 -13.55 -24.33
CA TRP A 186 13.67 -14.44 -23.80
C TRP A 186 12.31 -14.05 -24.37
N SER A 187 11.60 -15.04 -24.88
CA SER A 187 10.19 -14.90 -25.24
C SER A 187 9.31 -15.31 -24.06
N PHE A 188 8.17 -14.65 -23.91
CA PHE A 188 7.26 -14.93 -22.80
C PHE A 188 5.81 -14.63 -23.18
N ASP A 189 4.91 -15.24 -22.45
CA ASP A 189 3.48 -14.97 -22.45
C ASP A 189 3.05 -14.39 -21.10
N VAL A 190 2.02 -13.52 -21.09
CA VAL A 190 1.47 -12.91 -19.89
C VAL A 190 0.01 -13.30 -19.72
N TYR A 191 -0.34 -13.73 -18.49
CA TYR A 191 -1.68 -14.20 -18.13
C TYR A 191 -2.16 -13.54 -16.84
N GLY A 192 -3.41 -13.08 -16.82
CA GLY A 192 -4.13 -12.74 -15.61
C GLY A 192 -4.94 -13.95 -15.11
N SER A 193 -4.99 -14.20 -13.80
CA SER A 193 -5.71 -15.33 -13.22
C SER A 193 -7.23 -15.29 -13.43
N LYS A 194 -7.78 -14.09 -13.65
CA LYS A 194 -9.20 -13.87 -13.96
C LYS A 194 -9.43 -13.55 -15.44
N THR A 195 -8.49 -12.83 -16.05
CA THR A 195 -8.66 -12.28 -17.40
C THR A 195 -8.01 -13.14 -18.49
N GLY A 196 -7.21 -14.15 -18.12
CA GLY A 196 -6.58 -15.08 -19.04
C GLY A 196 -5.40 -14.48 -19.80
N PHE A 197 -5.13 -14.99 -21.00
CA PHE A 197 -4.02 -14.60 -21.85
C PHE A 197 -4.11 -13.14 -22.31
N ASP A 198 -3.08 -12.36 -22.03
CA ASP A 198 -3.06 -10.91 -22.31
C ASP A 198 -1.92 -10.47 -23.25
N GLY A 199 -1.18 -11.41 -23.81
CA GLY A 199 -0.21 -11.14 -24.86
C GLY A 199 1.12 -11.84 -24.69
N SER A 200 1.91 -11.81 -25.77
CA SER A 200 3.26 -12.35 -25.85
C SER A 200 4.26 -11.23 -26.11
N GLY A 201 5.48 -11.38 -25.61
CA GLY A 201 6.55 -10.42 -25.78
C GLY A 201 7.95 -11.03 -25.78
N THR A 202 8.94 -10.16 -25.94
CA THR A 202 10.36 -10.51 -25.86
C THR A 202 11.09 -9.54 -24.96
N SER A 203 12.15 -9.98 -24.31
CA SER A 203 12.90 -9.17 -23.33
C SER A 203 13.81 -8.10 -23.93
N ASP A 204 13.96 -8.06 -25.25
CA ASP A 204 14.80 -7.10 -25.99
C ASP A 204 14.05 -5.80 -26.36
N ARG A 205 12.81 -5.66 -25.94
CA ARG A 205 11.98 -4.47 -26.13
C ARG A 205 10.97 -4.29 -25.02
N SER A 206 10.42 -3.08 -24.88
CA SER A 206 9.31 -2.84 -23.95
C SER A 206 8.08 -3.61 -24.37
N PHE A 207 7.34 -4.13 -23.39
CA PHE A 207 6.12 -4.89 -23.57
C PHE A 207 4.90 -4.09 -23.08
N VAL A 208 3.85 -4.12 -23.85
CA VAL A 208 2.52 -3.63 -23.46
C VAL A 208 1.51 -4.74 -23.73
N SER A 209 0.83 -5.21 -22.70
CA SER A 209 -0.19 -6.25 -22.86
C SER A 209 -1.40 -5.76 -23.66
N LYS A 210 -2.20 -6.67 -24.22
CA LYS A 210 -3.39 -6.32 -25.02
C LYS A 210 -4.37 -5.45 -24.26
N SER A 211 -4.57 -5.73 -22.97
CA SER A 211 -5.43 -4.93 -22.10
C SER A 211 -4.80 -3.60 -21.64
N GLY A 212 -3.49 -3.44 -21.78
CA GLY A 212 -2.73 -2.32 -21.24
C GLY A 212 -2.57 -2.34 -19.72
N ARG A 213 -2.94 -3.45 -19.03
CA ARG A 213 -2.80 -3.59 -17.57
C ARG A 213 -1.40 -4.00 -17.14
N VAL A 214 -0.61 -4.55 -18.04
CA VAL A 214 0.79 -4.91 -17.82
C VAL A 214 1.66 -4.18 -18.82
N VAL A 215 2.55 -3.33 -18.32
CA VAL A 215 3.56 -2.62 -19.11
C VAL A 215 4.90 -2.87 -18.45
N ILE A 216 5.85 -3.40 -19.21
CA ILE A 216 7.21 -3.69 -18.74
C ILE A 216 8.18 -2.96 -19.67
N GLN A 217 8.98 -2.05 -19.12
CA GLN A 217 10.02 -1.38 -19.90
C GLN A 217 11.18 -2.36 -20.15
N MET A 218 11.90 -2.20 -21.27
CA MET A 218 12.98 -3.10 -21.64
C MET A 218 14.03 -3.24 -20.53
N GLU A 219 14.38 -2.16 -19.87
CA GLU A 219 15.36 -2.11 -18.77
C GLU A 219 14.88 -2.76 -17.47
N ASP A 220 13.59 -3.07 -17.37
CA ASP A 220 13.00 -3.73 -16.19
C ASP A 220 13.05 -5.26 -16.28
N PHE A 221 13.41 -5.83 -17.43
CA PHE A 221 13.67 -7.25 -17.56
C PHE A 221 15.03 -7.60 -16.95
N MET A 222 15.05 -8.54 -16.00
CA MET A 222 16.25 -8.90 -15.25
C MET A 222 16.93 -10.18 -15.74
N PHE A 223 16.47 -10.78 -16.83
CA PHE A 223 17.00 -12.05 -17.38
C PHE A 223 18.51 -12.03 -17.60
N ALA A 224 19.02 -11.05 -18.36
CA ALA A 224 20.43 -10.91 -18.64
C ALA A 224 21.27 -10.67 -17.37
N LYS A 225 20.76 -9.90 -16.43
CA LYS A 225 21.42 -9.62 -15.15
C LYS A 225 21.48 -10.86 -14.26
N ILE A 226 20.40 -11.65 -14.21
CA ILE A 226 20.36 -12.93 -13.48
C ILE A 226 21.39 -13.89 -14.07
N LYS A 227 21.46 -14.03 -15.41
CA LYS A 227 22.48 -14.82 -16.09
C LYS A 227 23.90 -14.35 -15.75
N ALA A 228 24.17 -13.05 -15.84
CA ALA A 228 25.51 -12.49 -15.62
C ALA A 228 25.98 -12.65 -14.16
N VAL A 229 25.10 -12.38 -13.17
CA VAL A 229 25.46 -12.35 -11.75
C VAL A 229 25.38 -13.74 -11.12
N PHE A 230 24.29 -14.47 -11.34
CA PHE A 230 24.02 -15.74 -10.68
C PHE A 230 24.35 -16.96 -11.54
N LYS A 231 24.81 -16.75 -12.79
CA LYS A 231 25.13 -17.81 -13.75
C LYS A 231 23.97 -18.73 -14.06
N ASN A 232 22.74 -18.27 -13.82
CA ASN A 232 21.51 -18.99 -14.07
C ASN A 232 20.78 -18.44 -15.29
N VAL A 233 20.52 -19.30 -16.25
CA VAL A 233 19.69 -18.99 -17.41
C VAL A 233 18.25 -19.37 -17.10
N THR A 234 17.33 -18.40 -17.20
CA THR A 234 15.90 -18.68 -17.07
C THR A 234 15.43 -19.54 -18.24
N LYS A 235 14.94 -20.75 -17.96
CA LYS A 235 14.54 -21.73 -18.97
C LYS A 235 13.08 -21.57 -19.39
N PRO A 236 12.68 -22.03 -20.57
CA PRO A 236 11.27 -22.16 -20.94
C PRO A 236 10.47 -22.94 -19.87
N GLY A 237 9.25 -22.52 -19.62
CA GLY A 237 8.39 -23.02 -18.55
C GLY A 237 8.56 -22.32 -17.19
N PHE A 238 9.58 -21.48 -17.00
CA PHE A 238 9.70 -20.69 -15.78
C PHE A 238 8.59 -19.63 -15.69
N GLU A 239 8.01 -19.49 -14.52
CA GLU A 239 6.93 -18.55 -14.26
C GLU A 239 7.33 -17.53 -13.20
N ALA A 240 7.13 -16.24 -13.51
CA ALA A 240 7.22 -15.17 -12.55
C ALA A 240 5.82 -14.61 -12.30
N THR A 241 5.47 -14.42 -11.02
CA THR A 241 4.13 -14.00 -10.61
C THR A 241 4.17 -12.73 -9.79
N TRP A 242 3.10 -11.94 -9.88
CA TRP A 242 2.81 -10.79 -9.01
C TRP A 242 1.30 -10.64 -8.85
N LYS A 243 0.89 -9.85 -7.87
CA LYS A 243 -0.51 -9.59 -7.60
C LYS A 243 -0.83 -8.12 -7.80
N VAL A 244 -2.04 -7.86 -8.25
CA VAL A 244 -2.68 -6.57 -8.13
C VAL A 244 -3.63 -6.64 -6.95
N GLU A 245 -3.41 -5.78 -5.95
CA GLU A 245 -4.19 -5.76 -4.72
C GLU A 245 -4.83 -4.38 -4.53
N PRO A 246 -6.11 -4.31 -4.11
CA PRO A 246 -6.75 -3.04 -3.81
C PRO A 246 -6.22 -2.49 -2.47
N LEU A 247 -6.04 -1.19 -2.41
CA LEU A 247 -5.74 -0.43 -1.19
C LEU A 247 -7.04 0.14 -0.58
N PHE A 248 -8.16 -0.52 -0.80
CA PHE A 248 -9.49 -0.09 -0.40
C PHE A 248 -10.42 -1.26 -0.14
N VAL A 249 -11.56 -0.94 0.44
CA VAL A 249 -12.71 -1.83 0.63
C VAL A 249 -13.93 -1.18 -0.02
N ASP A 250 -14.51 -1.77 -1.07
CA ASP A 250 -15.75 -1.27 -1.71
C ASP A 250 -16.98 -1.45 -0.82
N ILE A 251 -17.00 -2.56 -0.07
CA ILE A 251 -18.09 -2.90 0.83
C ILE A 251 -17.52 -3.11 2.23
N TYR A 252 -17.71 -2.15 3.10
CA TYR A 252 -17.41 -2.29 4.52
C TYR A 252 -18.38 -3.29 5.14
N LYS A 253 -17.85 -4.30 5.81
CA LYS A 253 -18.62 -5.22 6.66
C LYS A 253 -18.23 -4.95 8.10
N SER A 254 -19.19 -4.56 8.92
CA SER A 254 -18.92 -4.32 10.33
C SER A 254 -18.38 -5.59 11.00
N PRO A 255 -17.21 -5.53 11.66
CA PRO A 255 -16.62 -6.69 12.33
C PRO A 255 -17.47 -7.12 13.54
N ILE A 256 -17.33 -8.38 13.93
CA ILE A 256 -17.85 -8.87 15.21
C ILE A 256 -16.90 -8.37 16.30
N ILE A 257 -17.42 -7.69 17.29
CA ILE A 257 -16.66 -7.24 18.46
C ILE A 257 -16.76 -8.36 19.51
N GLU A 258 -15.68 -9.07 19.76
CA GLU A 258 -15.59 -10.15 20.72
C GLU A 258 -15.14 -9.65 22.11
N ASP A 259 -14.31 -8.61 22.13
CA ASP A 259 -13.84 -7.97 23.35
C ASP A 259 -14.02 -6.46 23.24
N GLU A 260 -14.91 -5.91 24.07
CA GLU A 260 -15.24 -4.48 24.12
C GLU A 260 -14.05 -3.59 24.55
N LYS A 261 -13.02 -4.16 25.13
CA LYS A 261 -11.78 -3.45 25.51
C LYS A 261 -10.82 -3.27 24.34
N VAL A 262 -11.07 -3.97 23.23
CA VAL A 262 -10.25 -3.93 22.02
C VAL A 262 -10.90 -3.01 20.96
N VAL A 263 -10.13 -2.08 20.44
CA VAL A 263 -10.60 -1.20 19.36
C VAL A 263 -10.50 -1.94 18.03
N TYR A 264 -11.64 -2.16 17.38
CA TYR A 264 -11.71 -2.83 16.08
C TYR A 264 -11.70 -1.79 14.96
N LYS A 265 -10.59 -1.71 14.23
CA LYS A 265 -10.41 -0.79 13.10
C LYS A 265 -10.38 -1.53 11.77
N THR A 266 -11.03 -0.95 10.78
CA THR A 266 -10.98 -1.41 9.38
C THR A 266 -10.48 -0.27 8.50
N THR A 267 -9.34 -0.44 7.86
CA THR A 267 -8.87 0.49 6.82
C THR A 267 -9.78 0.36 5.61
N ILE A 268 -10.55 1.40 5.29
CA ILE A 268 -11.46 1.39 4.15
C ILE A 268 -10.83 1.97 2.89
N VAL A 269 -9.83 2.81 3.03
CA VAL A 269 -9.02 3.35 1.92
C VAL A 269 -7.66 3.81 2.43
N GLN A 270 -6.62 3.56 1.62
CA GLN A 270 -5.28 4.12 1.81
C GLN A 270 -4.62 4.39 0.46
N GLY A 271 -3.70 5.34 0.42
CA GLY A 271 -3.01 5.74 -0.81
C GLY A 271 -3.73 6.84 -1.61
N LEU A 272 -4.70 7.53 -1.01
CA LEU A 272 -5.22 8.78 -1.54
C LEU A 272 -4.13 9.85 -1.59
N THR A 273 -4.30 10.86 -2.43
CA THR A 273 -3.50 12.07 -2.35
C THR A 273 -3.69 12.72 -0.97
N ASN A 274 -2.64 13.32 -0.41
CA ASN A 274 -2.77 14.07 0.85
C ASN A 274 -3.40 15.43 0.57
N SER A 275 -4.72 15.44 0.36
CA SER A 275 -5.52 16.61 -0.02
C SER A 275 -6.94 16.48 0.54
N ALA A 276 -7.79 17.47 0.25
CA ALA A 276 -9.20 17.43 0.63
C ALA A 276 -9.95 16.36 -0.17
N HIS A 277 -10.76 15.58 0.54
CA HIS A 277 -11.61 14.51 0.02
C HIS A 277 -12.96 14.48 0.73
N THR A 278 -13.92 13.81 0.11
CA THR A 278 -15.21 13.50 0.71
C THR A 278 -15.38 11.99 0.80
N LEU A 279 -15.61 11.48 2.01
CA LEU A 279 -16.03 10.10 2.26
C LEU A 279 -17.56 10.05 2.33
N GLU A 280 -18.18 9.04 1.70
CA GLU A 280 -19.55 8.65 1.96
C GLU A 280 -19.63 7.16 2.31
N ILE A 281 -20.30 6.85 3.41
CA ILE A 281 -20.60 5.48 3.86
C ILE A 281 -22.10 5.27 3.70
N VAL A 282 -22.49 4.39 2.78
CA VAL A 282 -23.88 4.17 2.38
C VAL A 282 -24.29 2.74 2.74
N PRO A 283 -25.09 2.54 3.81
CA PRO A 283 -25.62 1.22 4.16
C PRO A 283 -26.37 0.60 2.99
N ILE A 284 -26.28 -0.72 2.83
CA ILE A 284 -26.95 -1.44 1.73
C ILE A 284 -28.30 -2.04 2.14
N GLY A 285 -28.73 -1.84 3.39
CA GLY A 285 -30.05 -2.29 3.88
C GLY A 285 -30.10 -3.76 4.32
N ASP A 286 -28.94 -4.40 4.53
CA ASP A 286 -28.84 -5.80 4.95
C ASP A 286 -28.74 -5.96 6.49
N GLY A 287 -28.74 -4.84 7.23
CA GLY A 287 -28.66 -4.72 8.67
C GLY A 287 -28.05 -3.38 9.11
N LEU A 288 -27.86 -3.22 10.41
CA LEU A 288 -27.29 -2.00 10.99
C LEU A 288 -25.76 -1.95 10.79
N VAL A 289 -25.26 -0.79 10.42
CA VAL A 289 -23.81 -0.49 10.33
C VAL A 289 -23.43 0.35 11.56
N PRO A 290 -22.85 -0.26 12.61
CA PRO A 290 -22.44 0.46 13.81
C PRO A 290 -21.05 1.07 13.62
N ILE A 291 -20.95 2.39 13.81
CA ILE A 291 -19.70 3.16 13.72
C ILE A 291 -19.56 3.98 15.00
N GLU A 292 -18.40 3.92 15.64
CA GLU A 292 -18.03 4.74 16.79
C GLU A 292 -17.28 5.99 16.35
N ALA A 293 -16.30 5.81 15.46
CA ALA A 293 -15.48 6.90 14.94
C ALA A 293 -14.96 6.62 13.53
N ILE A 294 -14.52 7.68 12.88
CA ILE A 294 -13.72 7.63 11.65
C ILE A 294 -12.36 8.23 11.95
N GLU A 295 -11.29 7.50 11.68
CA GLU A 295 -9.94 8.00 11.80
C GLU A 295 -9.36 8.34 10.43
N VAL A 296 -8.84 9.54 10.31
CA VAL A 296 -8.19 10.04 9.10
C VAL A 296 -6.71 10.22 9.38
N HIS A 297 -5.87 9.63 8.52
CA HIS A 297 -4.43 9.77 8.59
C HIS A 297 -3.97 10.81 7.56
N GLN A 298 -3.35 11.86 8.06
CA GLN A 298 -2.77 12.93 7.27
C GLN A 298 -1.25 12.91 7.46
N PRO A 299 -0.48 12.42 6.48
CA PRO A 299 0.97 12.44 6.61
C PRO A 299 1.49 13.88 6.69
N PRO A 300 2.62 14.12 7.40
CA PRO A 300 3.15 15.47 7.64
C PRO A 300 3.72 16.13 6.39
N LEU A 301 3.99 15.35 5.36
CA LEU A 301 4.54 15.83 4.08
C LEU A 301 3.44 15.87 3.03
N LYS A 302 3.28 17.01 2.39
CA LYS A 302 2.37 17.22 1.25
C LYS A 302 3.09 16.97 -0.07
#